data_1517cbccfa1775ce033cff7bddbea7f0
#
_entry.id   1517cbccfa1775ce033cff7bddbea7f0
#
_cell.length_a   1.000
_cell.length_b   1.000
_cell.length_c   1.000
_cell.angle_alpha   90.00
_cell.angle_beta   90.00
_cell.angle_gamma   90.00
#
_symmetry.space_group_name_H-M   'P 1'
#
loop_
_entity.id
_entity.type
_entity.pdbx_description
1 polymer ?
#
loop_
_entity_poly.entity_id
_entity_poly.type
_entity_poly.pdbx_seq_one_letter_code
_entity_poly.pdbx_strand_id
1 'polypeptide(L)'
;GEERFDPRANPDASALLQGAIACNDANLEERPDESDGHSWNIIGDPTEGAMIVAAAKGGYLQNEWAKVMPRVQEVPFDSERKRMTTIHRNDGAGASQSGFAYPPLVAIVKGAPDVVLELCGSMLDGGQVVELTHAMRGTILDQNRDMASDALRVLSVAFRPLDEIPSQVSPETVEKNLVFVGLLGMIDPPRPEVIEALKVAKGAGLRTVMVTGDYKDTAE
;
A
#
# COMPACT_ATOMS: atom_id res chain seq x y z
N GLY A 1 -3.95 13.97 -25.50
CA GLY A 1 -4.66 13.04 -24.67
C GLY A 1 -3.68 12.42 -23.70
N GLU A 2 -3.98 12.49 -22.42
CA GLU A 2 -3.20 11.79 -21.41
C GLU A 2 -3.36 10.28 -21.67
N GLU A 3 -2.26 9.62 -21.94
CA GLU A 3 -2.24 8.17 -22.09
C GLU A 3 -2.60 7.56 -20.72
N ARG A 4 -3.72 6.87 -20.65
CA ARG A 4 -4.22 6.31 -19.40
C ARG A 4 -3.30 5.15 -19.00
N PHE A 5 -2.58 5.29 -17.89
CA PHE A 5 -1.72 4.23 -17.34
C PHE A 5 -2.56 3.00 -16.99
N ASP A 6 -2.21 1.84 -17.56
CA ASP A 6 -2.82 0.56 -17.21
C ASP A 6 -1.87 -0.22 -16.28
N PRO A 7 -2.18 -0.33 -14.99
CA PRO A 7 -1.34 -1.07 -14.05
C PRO A 7 -1.17 -2.55 -14.42
N ARG A 8 -2.11 -3.15 -15.16
CA ARG A 8 -2.06 -4.56 -15.55
C ARG A 8 -1.02 -4.81 -16.64
N ALA A 9 -0.70 -3.79 -17.42
CA ALA A 9 0.35 -3.85 -18.44
C ALA A 9 1.76 -3.65 -17.86
N ASN A 10 1.86 -3.22 -16.59
CA ASN A 10 3.15 -3.01 -15.90
C ASN A 10 3.29 -4.02 -14.76
N PRO A 11 4.25 -4.97 -14.83
CA PRO A 11 4.38 -6.03 -13.85
C PRO A 11 4.66 -5.53 -12.42
N ASP A 12 5.43 -4.45 -12.26
CA ASP A 12 5.79 -3.92 -10.96
C ASP A 12 4.58 -3.22 -10.30
N ALA A 13 3.83 -2.42 -11.07
CA ALA A 13 2.59 -1.81 -10.60
C ALA A 13 1.52 -2.88 -10.27
N SER A 14 1.44 -3.92 -11.09
CA SER A 14 0.59 -5.07 -10.85
C SER A 14 0.93 -5.76 -9.53
N ALA A 15 2.21 -6.08 -9.30
CA ALA A 15 2.69 -6.67 -8.06
C ALA A 15 2.40 -5.77 -6.85
N LEU A 16 2.64 -4.46 -6.98
CA LEU A 16 2.40 -3.50 -5.92
C LEU A 16 0.93 -3.48 -5.48
N LEU A 17 0.00 -3.38 -6.42
CA LEU A 17 -1.43 -3.33 -6.12
C LEU A 17 -1.97 -4.65 -5.56
N GLN A 18 -1.50 -5.78 -6.09
CA GLN A 18 -1.82 -7.10 -5.56
C GLN A 18 -1.32 -7.28 -4.13
N GLY A 19 -0.07 -6.90 -3.85
CA GLY A 19 0.50 -6.94 -2.50
C GLY A 19 -0.23 -6.01 -1.54
N ALA A 20 -0.67 -4.84 -2.01
CA ALA A 20 -1.42 -3.87 -1.24
C ALA A 20 -2.78 -4.40 -0.75
N ILE A 21 -3.49 -5.18 -1.56
CA ILE A 21 -4.76 -5.81 -1.15
C ILE A 21 -4.57 -7.10 -0.37
N ALA A 22 -3.50 -7.85 -0.63
CA ALA A 22 -3.23 -9.09 0.07
C ALA A 22 -2.83 -8.85 1.54
N CYS A 23 -1.91 -7.90 1.78
CA CYS A 23 -1.49 -7.51 3.12
C CYS A 23 -2.35 -6.35 3.65
N ASN A 24 -3.63 -6.60 3.93
CA ASN A 24 -4.61 -5.57 4.25
C ASN A 24 -5.76 -6.14 5.08
N ASP A 25 -6.22 -5.41 6.10
CA ASP A 25 -7.33 -5.82 6.99
C ASP A 25 -8.59 -4.97 6.77
N ALA A 26 -8.49 -3.85 6.03
CA ALA A 26 -9.66 -3.09 5.67
C ALA A 26 -10.50 -3.81 4.60
N ASN A 27 -11.78 -3.46 4.53
CA ASN A 27 -12.71 -3.97 3.52
C ASN A 27 -13.42 -2.81 2.82
N LEU A 28 -13.75 -3.03 1.55
CA LEU A 28 -14.55 -2.12 0.76
C LEU A 28 -15.95 -2.72 0.59
N GLU A 29 -16.95 -2.05 1.13
CA GLU A 29 -18.37 -2.46 1.02
C GLU A 29 -19.13 -1.52 0.10
N GLU A 30 -19.89 -2.09 -0.80
CA GLU A 30 -20.85 -1.37 -1.63
C GLU A 30 -22.11 -1.11 -0.80
N ARG A 31 -22.53 0.15 -0.73
CA ARG A 31 -23.82 0.52 -0.14
C ARG A 31 -24.76 1.02 -1.22
N PRO A 32 -26.01 0.56 -1.22
CA PRO A 32 -27.03 1.18 -2.05
C PRO A 32 -27.21 2.63 -1.62
N ASP A 33 -27.04 3.58 -2.52
CA ASP A 33 -27.32 4.99 -2.27
C ASP A 33 -28.75 5.30 -2.75
N GLU A 34 -29.50 6.09 -1.99
CA GLU A 34 -30.88 6.50 -2.31
C GLU A 34 -30.97 7.38 -3.58
N SER A 35 -29.83 7.84 -4.11
CA SER A 35 -29.71 8.76 -5.24
C SER A 35 -29.35 8.10 -6.58
N ASP A 36 -29.62 6.81 -6.80
CA ASP A 36 -29.27 6.03 -8.01
C ASP A 36 -27.74 5.84 -8.22
N GLY A 37 -26.93 6.07 -7.23
CA GLY A 37 -25.48 5.86 -7.24
C GLY A 37 -25.05 4.71 -6.36
N HIS A 38 -23.98 4.03 -6.75
CA HIS A 38 -23.28 3.10 -5.85
C HIS A 38 -22.31 3.89 -4.98
N SER A 39 -22.49 3.90 -3.65
CA SER A 39 -21.52 4.45 -2.71
C SER A 39 -20.67 3.34 -2.13
N TRP A 40 -19.36 3.60 -2.02
CA TRP A 40 -18.41 2.66 -1.43
C TRP A 40 -18.02 3.15 -0.04
N ASN A 41 -18.07 2.24 0.93
CA ASN A 41 -17.65 2.53 2.30
C ASN A 41 -16.44 1.68 2.68
N ILE A 42 -15.46 2.31 3.34
CA ILE A 42 -14.28 1.64 3.88
C ILE A 42 -14.59 1.22 5.30
N ILE A 43 -14.40 -0.06 5.61
CA ILE A 43 -14.44 -0.61 6.97
C ILE A 43 -13.02 -0.99 7.35
N GLY A 44 -12.49 -0.39 8.41
CA GLY A 44 -11.12 -0.58 8.88
C GLY A 44 -10.30 0.70 8.90
N ASP A 45 -8.99 0.57 8.91
CA ASP A 45 -8.07 1.72 8.90
C ASP A 45 -8.15 2.49 7.57
N PRO A 46 -8.30 3.82 7.60
CA PRO A 46 -8.39 4.64 6.37
C PRO A 46 -7.17 4.52 5.45
N THR A 47 -5.98 4.34 6.02
CA THR A 47 -4.74 4.16 5.24
C THR A 47 -4.79 2.87 4.45
N GLU A 48 -5.25 1.79 5.08
CA GLU A 48 -5.47 0.50 4.43
C GLU A 48 -6.56 0.57 3.38
N GLY A 49 -7.65 1.28 3.69
CA GLY A 49 -8.74 1.53 2.76
C GLY A 49 -8.29 2.27 1.49
N ALA A 50 -7.39 3.26 1.61
CA ALA A 50 -6.83 3.96 0.46
C ALA A 50 -6.06 3.01 -0.48
N MET A 51 -5.32 2.03 0.07
CA MET A 51 -4.62 1.01 -0.71
C MET A 51 -5.60 0.11 -1.48
N ILE A 52 -6.71 -0.33 -0.85
CA ILE A 52 -7.74 -1.12 -1.51
C ILE A 52 -8.39 -0.33 -2.64
N VAL A 53 -8.70 0.95 -2.42
CA VAL A 53 -9.27 1.83 -3.44
C VAL A 53 -8.31 2.01 -4.62
N ALA A 54 -7.01 2.18 -4.36
CA ALA A 54 -6.00 2.26 -5.42
C ALA A 54 -5.96 0.96 -6.25
N ALA A 55 -5.99 -0.19 -5.59
CA ALA A 55 -6.02 -1.48 -6.26
C ALA A 55 -7.32 -1.68 -7.07
N ALA A 56 -8.47 -1.33 -6.52
CA ALA A 56 -9.76 -1.41 -7.22
C ALA A 56 -9.79 -0.52 -8.47
N LYS A 57 -9.22 0.69 -8.41
CA LYS A 57 -9.03 1.55 -9.60
C LYS A 57 -8.11 0.93 -10.64
N GLY A 58 -7.13 0.13 -10.22
CA GLY A 58 -6.28 -0.68 -11.08
C GLY A 58 -6.94 -1.96 -11.59
N GLY A 59 -8.19 -2.22 -11.18
CA GLY A 59 -8.97 -3.40 -11.59
C GLY A 59 -8.70 -4.66 -10.75
N TYR A 60 -8.09 -4.50 -9.57
CA TYR A 60 -7.89 -5.60 -8.61
C TYR A 60 -8.91 -5.49 -7.48
N LEU A 61 -9.84 -6.46 -7.40
CA LEU A 61 -10.88 -6.50 -6.38
C LEU A 61 -10.46 -7.45 -5.24
N GLN A 62 -10.54 -6.97 -4.01
CA GLN A 62 -10.08 -7.69 -2.82
C GLN A 62 -10.75 -9.07 -2.66
N ASN A 63 -12.06 -9.13 -2.83
CA ASN A 63 -12.84 -10.36 -2.68
C ASN A 63 -12.53 -11.42 -3.74
N GLU A 64 -12.14 -11.01 -4.94
CA GLU A 64 -11.68 -11.91 -6.01
C GLU A 64 -10.27 -12.37 -5.72
N TRP A 65 -9.41 -11.45 -5.28
CA TRP A 65 -8.02 -11.74 -4.98
C TRP A 65 -7.87 -12.70 -3.79
N ALA A 66 -8.69 -12.55 -2.77
CA ALA A 66 -8.69 -13.46 -1.61
C ALA A 66 -9.02 -14.92 -1.97
N LYS A 67 -9.73 -15.16 -3.06
CA LYS A 67 -10.01 -16.52 -3.57
C LYS A 67 -8.81 -17.15 -4.27
N VAL A 68 -8.02 -16.32 -4.95
CA VAL A 68 -6.84 -16.72 -5.72
C VAL A 68 -5.61 -16.85 -4.84
N MET A 69 -5.52 -15.99 -3.85
CA MET A 69 -4.38 -15.85 -2.95
C MET A 69 -4.83 -15.79 -1.48
N PRO A 70 -5.42 -16.89 -0.95
CA PRO A 70 -5.92 -16.93 0.42
C PRO A 70 -4.79 -16.71 1.43
N ARG A 71 -5.07 -15.86 2.43
CA ARG A 71 -4.21 -15.66 3.61
C ARG A 71 -4.25 -16.94 4.47
N VAL A 72 -3.08 -17.44 4.83
CA VAL A 72 -2.95 -18.66 5.64
C VAL A 72 -2.33 -18.41 7.01
N GLN A 73 -1.54 -17.34 7.14
CA GLN A 73 -0.91 -16.91 8.40
C GLN A 73 -0.61 -15.41 8.35
N GLU A 74 -0.32 -14.83 9.51
CA GLU A 74 0.08 -13.41 9.60
C GLU A 74 0.99 -13.13 10.79
N VAL A 75 1.74 -12.04 10.69
CA VAL A 75 2.34 -11.30 11.78
C VAL A 75 1.65 -9.94 11.80
N PRO A 76 0.76 -9.67 12.80
CA PRO A 76 -0.05 -8.46 12.82
C PRO A 76 0.78 -7.18 12.83
N PHE A 77 0.15 -6.05 12.47
CA PHE A 77 0.78 -4.75 12.58
C PHE A 77 1.24 -4.48 14.02
N ASP A 78 2.42 -3.92 14.13
CA ASP A 78 3.00 -3.49 15.38
C ASP A 78 3.63 -2.10 15.20
N SER A 79 3.29 -1.15 16.07
CA SER A 79 3.69 0.26 15.95
C SER A 79 5.19 0.49 16.19
N GLU A 80 5.87 -0.37 16.94
CA GLU A 80 7.32 -0.28 17.14
C GLU A 80 8.04 -0.83 15.90
N ARG A 81 7.53 -1.93 15.32
CA ARG A 81 8.04 -2.51 14.07
C ARG A 81 7.61 -1.73 12.82
N LYS A 82 6.54 -0.91 12.90
CA LYS A 82 5.94 -0.11 11.82
C LYS A 82 5.63 -0.92 10.55
N ARG A 83 5.30 -2.20 10.68
CA ARG A 83 4.99 -3.09 9.56
C ARG A 83 4.09 -4.27 9.97
N MET A 84 3.48 -4.86 8.98
CA MET A 84 2.62 -6.03 9.04
C MET A 84 3.07 -7.03 7.98
N THR A 85 2.88 -8.31 8.24
CA THR A 85 3.19 -9.38 7.29
C THR A 85 2.05 -10.35 7.20
N THR A 86 1.66 -10.74 5.99
CA THR A 86 0.68 -11.80 5.73
C THR A 86 1.29 -12.87 4.86
N ILE A 87 0.94 -14.14 5.10
CA ILE A 87 1.41 -15.27 4.32
C ILE A 87 0.26 -15.82 3.49
N HIS A 88 0.51 -16.02 2.21
CA HIS A 88 -0.49 -16.42 1.23
C HIS A 88 -0.06 -17.65 0.45
N ARG A 89 -1.05 -18.50 0.11
CA ARG A 89 -0.91 -19.50 -0.94
C ARG A 89 -1.42 -18.93 -2.25
N ASN A 90 -0.65 -19.11 -3.31
CA ASN A 90 -1.03 -18.70 -4.65
C ASN A 90 -1.19 -19.96 -5.52
N ASP A 91 -2.43 -20.33 -5.81
CA ASP A 91 -2.74 -21.51 -6.62
C ASP A 91 -2.57 -21.27 -8.13
N GLY A 92 -2.00 -20.12 -8.50
CA GLY A 92 -1.70 -19.77 -9.89
C GLY A 92 -2.90 -19.33 -10.74
N ALA A 93 -4.12 -19.41 -10.21
CA ALA A 93 -5.33 -19.06 -10.94
C ALA A 93 -5.44 -17.56 -11.30
N GLY A 94 -4.73 -16.70 -10.57
CA GLY A 94 -4.68 -15.25 -10.84
C GLY A 94 -3.60 -14.81 -11.81
N ALA A 95 -2.64 -15.66 -12.13
CA ALA A 95 -1.49 -15.32 -12.98
C ALA A 95 -1.89 -14.95 -14.42
N SER A 96 -3.04 -15.40 -14.90
CA SER A 96 -3.51 -15.12 -16.26
C SER A 96 -4.15 -13.73 -16.44
N GLN A 97 -4.43 -13.01 -15.35
CA GLN A 97 -5.12 -11.70 -15.40
C GLN A 97 -4.22 -10.54 -14.94
N SER A 98 -3.02 -10.84 -14.45
CA SER A 98 -2.10 -9.85 -13.89
C SER A 98 -0.75 -9.89 -14.59
N GLY A 99 -0.14 -8.72 -14.79
CA GLY A 99 1.21 -8.59 -15.36
C GLY A 99 2.32 -9.20 -14.50
N PHE A 100 2.00 -9.64 -13.26
CA PHE A 100 2.92 -10.29 -12.32
C PHE A 100 2.24 -11.43 -11.57
N ALA A 101 2.96 -12.51 -11.34
CA ALA A 101 2.50 -13.66 -10.54
C ALA A 101 3.41 -13.83 -9.30
N TYR A 102 2.82 -13.72 -8.12
CA TYR A 102 3.53 -14.06 -6.90
C TYR A 102 3.87 -15.57 -6.82
N PRO A 103 4.94 -15.94 -6.09
CA PRO A 103 5.29 -17.34 -5.86
C PRO A 103 4.14 -18.16 -5.23
N PRO A 104 4.15 -19.52 -5.35
CA PRO A 104 3.10 -20.37 -4.82
C PRO A 104 2.87 -20.25 -3.31
N LEU A 105 3.93 -19.93 -2.56
CA LEU A 105 3.86 -19.56 -1.16
C LEU A 105 4.69 -18.30 -0.94
N VAL A 106 4.07 -17.27 -0.36
CA VAL A 106 4.68 -15.95 -0.26
C VAL A 106 4.32 -15.27 1.04
N ALA A 107 5.30 -14.63 1.68
CA ALA A 107 5.09 -13.63 2.71
C ALA A 107 5.07 -12.26 2.05
N ILE A 108 4.02 -11.47 2.30
CA ILE A 108 3.89 -10.09 1.82
C ILE A 108 3.98 -9.17 3.03
N VAL A 109 4.85 -8.18 2.93
CA VAL A 109 5.14 -7.22 4.00
C VAL A 109 4.69 -5.84 3.55
N LYS A 110 3.98 -5.14 4.43
CA LYS A 110 3.56 -3.75 4.27
C LYS A 110 4.06 -2.94 5.44
N GLY A 111 4.63 -1.75 5.21
CA GLY A 111 5.10 -0.92 6.32
C GLY A 111 5.79 0.37 5.89
N ALA A 112 6.39 1.04 6.87
CA ALA A 112 7.16 2.26 6.65
C ALA A 112 8.34 1.99 5.69
N PRO A 113 8.53 2.84 4.65
CA PRO A 113 9.52 2.58 3.60
C PRO A 113 10.94 2.39 4.09
N ASP A 114 11.38 3.21 5.03
CA ASP A 114 12.71 3.14 5.65
C ASP A 114 12.94 1.78 6.33
N VAL A 115 11.95 1.33 7.10
CA VAL A 115 12.02 0.07 7.86
C VAL A 115 11.97 -1.15 6.95
N VAL A 116 11.03 -1.18 6.00
CA VAL A 116 10.89 -2.34 5.10
C VAL A 116 12.09 -2.46 4.16
N LEU A 117 12.60 -1.33 3.66
CA LEU A 117 13.74 -1.30 2.74
C LEU A 117 15.01 -1.89 3.37
N GLU A 118 15.22 -1.71 4.69
CA GLU A 118 16.36 -2.32 5.41
C GLU A 118 16.34 -3.85 5.39
N LEU A 119 15.14 -4.44 5.31
CA LEU A 119 14.94 -5.90 5.28
C LEU A 119 15.06 -6.50 3.88
N CYS A 120 15.17 -5.65 2.85
CA CYS A 120 15.22 -6.07 1.46
C CYS A 120 16.66 -6.32 0.98
N GLY A 121 16.92 -7.45 0.35
CA GLY A 121 18.15 -7.76 -0.37
C GLY A 121 18.03 -7.57 -1.88
N SER A 122 16.80 -7.55 -2.38
CA SER A 122 16.46 -7.47 -3.80
C SER A 122 15.30 -6.53 -4.02
N MET A 123 15.02 -6.17 -5.28
CA MET A 123 13.84 -5.43 -5.69
C MET A 123 13.23 -6.04 -6.95
N LEU A 124 11.98 -5.72 -7.19
CA LEU A 124 11.32 -6.01 -8.46
C LEU A 124 11.61 -4.86 -9.43
N ASP A 125 12.05 -5.21 -10.65
CA ASP A 125 12.31 -4.26 -11.71
C ASP A 125 11.89 -4.89 -13.04
N GLY A 126 10.89 -4.32 -13.70
CA GLY A 126 10.30 -4.85 -14.93
C GLY A 126 9.77 -6.29 -14.78
N GLY A 127 9.28 -6.68 -13.61
CA GLY A 127 8.79 -8.03 -13.30
C GLY A 127 9.90 -9.04 -12.98
N GLN A 128 11.14 -8.60 -12.89
CA GLN A 128 12.29 -9.44 -12.56
C GLN A 128 12.84 -9.08 -11.18
N VAL A 129 13.26 -10.09 -10.43
CA VAL A 129 13.94 -9.88 -9.15
C VAL A 129 15.41 -9.59 -9.42
N VAL A 130 15.83 -8.40 -9.04
CA VAL A 130 17.22 -7.93 -9.20
C VAL A 130 17.84 -7.60 -7.83
N GLU A 131 19.16 -7.58 -7.76
CA GLU A 131 19.87 -7.16 -6.55
C GLU A 131 19.58 -5.69 -6.22
N LEU A 132 19.22 -5.40 -4.98
CA LEU A 132 18.98 -4.05 -4.51
C LEU A 132 20.30 -3.38 -4.11
N THR A 133 20.89 -2.64 -5.05
CA THR A 133 22.15 -1.91 -4.84
C THR A 133 21.99 -0.74 -3.86
N HIS A 134 23.11 -0.25 -3.33
CA HIS A 134 23.13 0.94 -2.47
C HIS A 134 22.59 2.20 -3.20
N ALA A 135 22.89 2.35 -4.47
CA ALA A 135 22.39 3.47 -5.28
C ALA A 135 20.86 3.41 -5.43
N MET A 136 20.29 2.23 -5.72
CA MET A 136 18.84 2.03 -5.82
C MET A 136 18.14 2.33 -4.50
N ARG A 137 18.72 1.90 -3.36
CA ARG A 137 18.19 2.26 -2.03
C ARG A 137 18.14 3.77 -1.83
N GLY A 138 19.20 4.48 -2.20
CA GLY A 138 19.25 5.95 -2.15
C GLY A 138 18.11 6.56 -2.95
N THR A 139 17.93 6.13 -4.20
CA THR A 139 16.85 6.61 -5.07
C THR A 139 15.45 6.37 -4.49
N ILE A 140 15.21 5.18 -3.92
CA ILE A 140 13.92 4.86 -3.29
C ILE A 140 13.65 5.76 -2.07
N LEU A 141 14.67 5.99 -1.23
CA LEU A 141 14.54 6.87 -0.07
C LEU A 141 14.35 8.34 -0.48
N ASP A 142 14.97 8.78 -1.58
CA ASP A 142 14.76 10.11 -2.14
C ASP A 142 13.31 10.26 -2.63
N GLN A 143 12.81 9.29 -3.39
CA GLN A 143 11.40 9.27 -3.83
C GLN A 143 10.42 9.27 -2.65
N ASN A 144 10.72 8.51 -1.58
CA ASN A 144 9.90 8.54 -0.38
C ASN A 144 9.88 9.93 0.26
N ARG A 145 11.03 10.64 0.32
CA ARG A 145 11.10 12.01 0.83
C ARG A 145 10.35 13.00 -0.04
N ASP A 146 10.47 12.87 -1.35
CA ASP A 146 9.74 13.73 -2.31
C ASP A 146 8.23 13.56 -2.14
N MET A 147 7.74 12.31 -2.06
CA MET A 147 6.32 12.03 -1.81
C MET A 147 5.87 12.57 -0.45
N ALA A 148 6.69 12.46 0.59
CA ALA A 148 6.38 12.99 1.92
C ALA A 148 6.34 14.54 1.92
N SER A 149 7.21 15.20 1.15
CA SER A 149 7.19 16.67 1.00
C SER A 149 5.94 17.17 0.25
N ASP A 150 5.29 16.30 -0.53
CA ASP A 150 3.99 16.54 -1.15
C ASP A 150 2.81 16.20 -0.21
N ALA A 151 3.07 16.12 1.09
CA ALA A 151 2.09 15.75 2.12
C ALA A 151 1.46 14.35 1.93
N LEU A 152 2.15 13.44 1.26
CA LEU A 152 1.69 12.08 1.10
C LEU A 152 2.14 11.21 2.29
N ARG A 153 1.21 10.44 2.82
CA ARG A 153 1.57 9.30 3.67
C ARG A 153 2.06 8.17 2.79
N VAL A 154 3.30 7.71 3.00
CA VAL A 154 3.91 6.69 2.15
C VAL A 154 4.00 5.37 2.88
N LEU A 155 3.56 4.30 2.23
CA LEU A 155 3.80 2.92 2.63
C LEU A 155 4.53 2.18 1.52
N SER A 156 5.29 1.19 1.91
CA SER A 156 5.97 0.28 0.98
C SER A 156 5.37 -1.11 1.05
N VAL A 157 5.52 -1.84 -0.06
CA VAL A 157 5.22 -3.27 -0.16
C VAL A 157 6.49 -3.99 -0.56
N ALA A 158 6.72 -5.12 0.09
CA ALA A 158 7.78 -6.07 -0.24
C ALA A 158 7.24 -7.50 -0.11
N PHE A 159 7.93 -8.47 -0.68
CA PHE A 159 7.54 -9.87 -0.52
C PHE A 159 8.76 -10.77 -0.34
N ARG A 160 8.51 -11.99 0.12
CA ARG A 160 9.49 -13.06 0.19
C ARG A 160 8.88 -14.38 -0.25
N PRO A 161 9.47 -15.07 -1.24
CA PRO A 161 9.14 -16.46 -1.54
C PRO A 161 9.42 -17.34 -0.32
N LEU A 162 8.52 -18.28 -0.03
CA LEU A 162 8.71 -19.28 1.01
C LEU A 162 8.63 -20.67 0.39
N ASP A 163 9.49 -21.58 0.85
CA ASP A 163 9.42 -22.99 0.47
C ASP A 163 8.34 -23.72 1.28
N GLU A 164 8.21 -23.35 2.55
CA GLU A 164 7.20 -23.87 3.48
C GLU A 164 6.78 -22.80 4.49
N ILE A 165 5.64 -23.01 5.15
CA ILE A 165 5.22 -22.18 6.28
C ILE A 165 6.09 -22.53 7.47
N PRO A 166 6.83 -21.58 8.06
CA PRO A 166 7.64 -21.86 9.24
C PRO A 166 6.78 -22.44 10.38
N SER A 167 7.34 -23.38 11.14
CA SER A 167 6.66 -23.98 12.30
C SER A 167 6.29 -22.94 13.36
N GLN A 168 7.07 -21.85 13.43
CA GLN A 168 6.75 -20.64 14.21
C GLN A 168 6.82 -19.44 13.27
N VAL A 169 5.67 -18.82 13.00
CA VAL A 169 5.58 -17.59 12.22
C VAL A 169 5.87 -16.40 13.14
N SER A 170 6.97 -15.73 12.89
CA SER A 170 7.42 -14.55 13.65
C SER A 170 8.16 -13.58 12.71
N PRO A 171 8.36 -12.32 13.12
CA PRO A 171 9.14 -11.37 12.33
C PRO A 171 10.51 -11.95 11.92
N GLU A 172 11.23 -12.59 12.82
CA GLU A 172 12.58 -13.14 12.59
C GLU A 172 12.59 -14.25 11.56
N THR A 173 11.49 -14.99 11.43
CA THR A 173 11.39 -16.12 10.50
C THR A 173 10.96 -15.68 9.10
N VAL A 174 10.11 -14.64 8.95
CA VAL A 174 9.51 -14.27 7.66
C VAL A 174 9.93 -12.91 7.14
N GLU A 175 10.35 -11.97 7.99
CA GLU A 175 10.67 -10.58 7.61
C GLU A 175 12.18 -10.38 7.37
N LYS A 176 12.76 -11.14 6.45
CA LYS A 176 14.18 -11.03 6.07
C LYS A 176 14.39 -11.41 4.61
N ASN A 177 15.43 -10.87 3.98
CA ASN A 177 15.75 -11.12 2.57
C ASN A 177 14.53 -10.85 1.67
N LEU A 178 13.86 -9.73 1.90
CA LEU A 178 12.69 -9.34 1.15
C LEU A 178 13.06 -8.85 -0.25
N VAL A 179 12.11 -8.95 -1.16
CA VAL A 179 12.11 -8.32 -2.47
C VAL A 179 11.25 -7.06 -2.38
N PHE A 180 11.85 -5.89 -2.47
CA PHE A 180 11.13 -4.61 -2.50
C PHE A 180 10.29 -4.51 -3.77
N VAL A 181 9.03 -4.10 -3.66
CA VAL A 181 8.12 -3.97 -4.81
C VAL A 181 7.92 -2.51 -5.19
N GLY A 182 7.60 -1.65 -4.21
CA GLY A 182 7.35 -0.24 -4.51
C GLY A 182 6.77 0.53 -3.34
N LEU A 183 6.48 1.81 -3.64
CA LEU A 183 5.90 2.79 -2.72
C LEU A 183 4.45 3.10 -3.13
N LEU A 184 3.59 3.30 -2.14
CA LEU A 184 2.23 3.81 -2.29
C LEU A 184 2.09 5.10 -1.49
N GLY A 185 1.86 6.22 -2.16
CA GLY A 185 1.56 7.50 -1.54
C GLY A 185 0.06 7.72 -1.44
N MET A 186 -0.40 8.15 -0.28
CA MET A 186 -1.79 8.41 0.03
C MET A 186 -1.93 9.82 0.59
N ILE A 187 -2.99 10.51 0.19
CA ILE A 187 -3.34 11.82 0.72
C ILE A 187 -4.75 11.74 1.31
N ASP A 188 -4.94 12.41 2.44
CA ASP A 188 -6.27 12.72 2.98
C ASP A 188 -6.60 14.17 2.58
N PRO A 189 -7.36 14.37 1.49
CA PRO A 189 -7.63 15.73 1.01
C PRO A 189 -8.53 16.46 2.01
N PRO A 190 -8.32 17.78 2.20
CA PRO A 190 -9.20 18.57 3.05
C PRO A 190 -10.63 18.55 2.50
N ARG A 191 -11.60 18.47 3.39
CA ARG A 191 -13.01 18.50 3.00
C ARG A 191 -13.32 19.80 2.27
N PRO A 192 -14.05 19.77 1.14
CA PRO A 192 -14.31 20.98 0.33
C PRO A 192 -14.93 22.13 1.12
N GLU A 193 -15.81 21.83 2.08
CA GLU A 193 -16.47 22.81 2.95
C GLU A 193 -15.52 23.56 3.88
N VAL A 194 -14.35 22.98 4.19
CA VAL A 194 -13.34 23.61 5.07
C VAL A 194 -12.73 24.84 4.40
N ILE A 195 -12.57 24.83 3.08
CA ILE A 195 -12.00 25.93 2.31
C ILE A 195 -12.89 27.18 2.47
N GLU A 196 -14.20 27.02 2.32
CA GLU A 196 -15.15 28.14 2.48
C GLU A 196 -15.27 28.58 3.95
N ALA A 197 -15.29 27.63 4.89
CA ALA A 197 -15.32 27.95 6.32
C ALA A 197 -14.09 28.78 6.74
N LEU A 198 -12.90 28.44 6.25
CA LEU A 198 -11.67 29.19 6.51
C LEU A 198 -11.71 30.59 5.89
N LYS A 199 -12.27 30.78 4.69
CA LYS A 199 -12.44 32.08 4.06
C LYS A 199 -13.37 32.97 4.90
N VAL A 200 -14.50 32.44 5.35
CA VAL A 200 -15.47 33.15 6.19
C VAL A 200 -14.83 33.53 7.53
N ALA A 201 -14.15 32.60 8.20
CA ALA A 201 -13.44 32.86 9.46
C ALA A 201 -12.38 33.96 9.31
N LYS A 202 -11.57 33.92 8.24
CA LYS A 202 -10.56 34.92 7.93
C LYS A 202 -11.20 36.29 7.65
N GLY A 203 -12.33 36.33 6.92
CA GLY A 203 -13.10 37.55 6.66
C GLY A 203 -13.70 38.16 7.95
N ALA A 204 -14.01 37.35 8.92
CA ALA A 204 -14.47 37.80 10.26
C ALA A 204 -13.31 38.18 11.20
N GLY A 205 -12.07 38.21 10.73
CA GLY A 205 -10.89 38.56 11.54
C GLY A 205 -10.43 37.43 12.49
N LEU A 206 -10.93 36.22 12.36
CA LEU A 206 -10.50 35.08 13.17
C LEU A 206 -9.16 34.53 12.64
N ARG A 207 -8.27 34.21 13.58
CA ARG A 207 -7.02 33.53 13.27
C ARG A 207 -7.23 32.03 13.49
N THR A 208 -7.08 31.27 12.42
CA THR A 208 -7.09 29.80 12.50
C THR A 208 -5.68 29.30 12.82
N VAL A 209 -5.61 28.30 13.69
CA VAL A 209 -4.37 27.62 14.08
C VAL A 209 -4.58 26.14 13.89
N MET A 210 -3.75 25.50 13.08
CA MET A 210 -3.73 24.06 12.95
C MET A 210 -2.87 23.46 14.07
N VAL A 211 -3.43 22.51 14.80
CA VAL A 211 -2.72 21.71 15.81
C VAL A 211 -2.66 20.28 15.28
N THR A 212 -1.47 19.79 15.02
CA THR A 212 -1.24 18.44 14.48
C THR A 212 -0.08 17.79 15.22
N GLY A 213 -0.10 16.45 15.29
CA GLY A 213 1.03 15.65 15.74
C GLY A 213 2.02 15.29 14.62
N ASP A 214 1.71 15.70 13.38
CA ASP A 214 2.56 15.47 12.22
C ASP A 214 3.80 16.37 12.22
N TYR A 215 4.80 15.99 11.44
CA TYR A 215 5.96 16.85 11.21
C TYR A 215 5.54 18.15 10.50
N LYS A 216 6.31 19.22 10.77
CA LYS A 216 6.04 20.55 10.22
C LYS A 216 5.90 20.54 8.69
N ASP A 217 6.78 19.83 8.01
CA ASP A 217 6.82 19.76 6.54
C ASP A 217 5.61 19.02 5.94
N THR A 218 4.89 18.22 6.74
CA THR A 218 3.63 17.55 6.35
C THR A 218 2.42 18.46 6.61
N ALA A 219 2.58 19.47 7.48
CA ALA A 219 1.51 20.35 7.94
C ALA A 219 1.45 21.71 7.19
N GLU A 220 2.45 22.06 6.41
CA GLU A 220 2.52 23.27 5.58
C GLU A 220 2.00 23.03 4.17
#